data_8836f786cfb35a2443c37667df23916f
#
_entry.id   8836f786cfb35a2443c37667df23916f
#
_cell.length_a   1.000
_cell.length_b   1.000
_cell.length_c   1.000
_cell.angle_alpha   90.00
_cell.angle_beta   90.00
_cell.angle_gamma   90.00
#
_symmetry.space_group_name_H-M   'P 1'
#
loop_
_entity.id
_entity.type
_entity.pdbx_description
1 polymer ?
#
loop_
_entity_poly.entity_id
_entity_poly.type
_entity_poly.pdbx_seq_one_letter_code
_entity_poly.pdbx_strand_id
1 'polypeptide(L)'
;MRTLFDLTGELAVVIGGTGVLGGAIAEGLAAAGAAVAVVGRNADRGEARANTIRERGGEAMFAAADALHREQLAGARDRIVAAFGEPTVLVNAAGGNDLKVTVTDTRPFEGIALEDWRANFDLNLAGGVLVPCQVFGPALCAAGHGSILNIASVSAHVPLSRVVAYSAAKAAVLSITQFLAREWAPRGVRVNSITPGFFPAEQNRRLLFQEDGSPTDRTRAIWGHTPMGRFGTPDELVGAAIFLASPRASSFVTGADLRVDGGFLAQTI
;
A
#
# COMPACT_ATOMS: atom_id res chain seq x y z
N MET A 1 23.89 19.04 -6.12
CA MET A 1 23.16 19.03 -4.82
C MET A 1 21.99 18.08 -4.97
N ARG A 2 21.87 17.02 -4.17
CA ARG A 2 20.72 16.10 -4.24
C ARG A 2 19.45 16.86 -3.83
N THR A 3 18.34 16.66 -4.58
CA THR A 3 17.04 17.27 -4.24
C THR A 3 16.44 16.65 -2.97
N LEU A 4 15.43 17.27 -2.38
CA LEU A 4 14.73 16.73 -1.21
C LEU A 4 14.06 15.38 -1.51
N PHE A 5 13.71 15.12 -2.76
CA PHE A 5 12.99 13.94 -3.21
C PHE A 5 13.89 12.90 -3.90
N ASP A 6 15.21 13.11 -3.89
CA ASP A 6 16.19 12.15 -4.41
C ASP A 6 16.36 10.99 -3.42
N LEU A 7 16.03 9.78 -3.88
CA LEU A 7 16.12 8.53 -3.13
C LEU A 7 17.36 7.70 -3.48
N THR A 8 18.34 8.28 -4.17
CA THR A 8 19.60 7.58 -4.49
C THR A 8 20.30 7.11 -3.21
N GLY A 9 20.56 5.81 -3.13
CA GLY A 9 21.13 5.13 -1.97
C GLY A 9 20.10 4.57 -1.00
N GLU A 10 18.80 4.77 -1.26
CA GLU A 10 17.73 4.10 -0.53
C GLU A 10 17.40 2.76 -1.20
N LEU A 11 17.05 1.74 -0.39
CA LEU A 11 16.48 0.48 -0.85
C LEU A 11 15.04 0.36 -0.36
N ALA A 12 14.10 0.32 -1.29
CA ALA A 12 12.68 0.19 -1.00
C ALA A 12 12.19 -1.26 -1.23
N VAL A 13 11.64 -1.87 -0.20
CA VAL A 13 10.89 -3.12 -0.30
C VAL A 13 9.40 -2.81 -0.42
N VAL A 14 8.76 -3.25 -1.51
CA VAL A 14 7.34 -3.00 -1.77
C VAL A 14 6.54 -4.30 -1.69
N ILE A 15 5.92 -4.53 -0.53
CA ILE A 15 5.01 -5.66 -0.30
C ILE A 15 3.71 -5.39 -1.06
N GLY A 16 3.30 -6.34 -1.92
CA GLY A 16 2.18 -6.11 -2.83
C GLY A 16 2.56 -5.30 -4.09
N GLY A 17 3.85 -5.16 -4.39
CA GLY A 17 4.35 -4.47 -5.58
C GLY A 17 3.93 -5.10 -6.91
N THR A 18 3.37 -6.31 -6.90
CA THR A 18 2.74 -6.94 -8.07
C THR A 18 1.33 -6.42 -8.37
N GLY A 19 0.74 -5.64 -7.45
CA GLY A 19 -0.56 -5.00 -7.60
C GLY A 19 -0.49 -3.67 -8.35
N VAL A 20 -1.66 -3.06 -8.60
CA VAL A 20 -1.75 -1.80 -9.36
C VAL A 20 -1.11 -0.65 -8.59
N LEU A 21 -1.54 -0.39 -7.35
CA LEU A 21 -1.07 0.74 -6.56
C LEU A 21 0.37 0.51 -6.07
N GLY A 22 0.65 -0.68 -5.52
CA GLY A 22 2.01 -1.03 -5.07
C GLY A 22 3.01 -1.02 -6.22
N GLY A 23 2.59 -1.44 -7.42
CA GLY A 23 3.43 -1.39 -8.61
C GLY A 23 3.76 0.03 -9.08
N ALA A 24 2.77 0.93 -9.11
CA ALA A 24 3.02 2.33 -9.44
C ALA A 24 3.96 3.00 -8.42
N ILE A 25 3.76 2.72 -7.12
CA ILE A 25 4.65 3.20 -6.07
C ILE A 25 6.08 2.64 -6.29
N ALA A 26 6.23 1.35 -6.59
CA ALA A 26 7.53 0.73 -6.85
C ALA A 26 8.27 1.39 -8.02
N GLU A 27 7.58 1.60 -9.15
CA GLU A 27 8.14 2.30 -10.31
C GLU A 27 8.50 3.75 -9.98
N GLY A 28 7.65 4.46 -9.24
CA GLY A 28 7.89 5.83 -8.83
C GLY A 28 9.09 6.00 -7.89
N LEU A 29 9.25 5.10 -6.90
CA LEU A 29 10.41 5.12 -6.00
C LEU A 29 11.70 4.82 -6.78
N ALA A 30 11.67 3.90 -7.74
CA ALA A 30 12.81 3.63 -8.63
C ALA A 30 13.15 4.85 -9.50
N ALA A 31 12.15 5.51 -10.08
CA ALA A 31 12.35 6.73 -10.86
C ALA A 31 12.94 7.89 -10.03
N ALA A 32 12.70 7.88 -8.71
CA ALA A 32 13.33 8.82 -7.77
C ALA A 32 14.74 8.39 -7.31
N GLY A 33 15.26 7.28 -7.82
CA GLY A 33 16.64 6.82 -7.59
C GLY A 33 16.80 5.71 -6.56
N ALA A 34 15.74 5.17 -5.98
CA ALA A 34 15.83 4.04 -5.07
C ALA A 34 16.08 2.72 -5.83
N ALA A 35 16.87 1.81 -5.26
CA ALA A 35 16.78 0.41 -5.61
C ALA A 35 15.47 -0.17 -5.07
N VAL A 36 14.81 -1.08 -5.82
CA VAL A 36 13.48 -1.56 -5.46
C VAL A 36 13.40 -3.08 -5.46
N ALA A 37 12.95 -3.65 -4.36
CA ALA A 37 12.54 -5.05 -4.27
C ALA A 37 11.01 -5.15 -4.33
N VAL A 38 10.51 -5.69 -5.44
CA VAL A 38 9.08 -5.99 -5.64
C VAL A 38 8.76 -7.31 -4.95
N VAL A 39 7.86 -7.30 -3.98
CA VAL A 39 7.47 -8.51 -3.24
C VAL A 39 6.00 -8.84 -3.46
N GLY A 40 5.71 -10.11 -3.74
CA GLY A 40 4.34 -10.59 -3.96
C GLY A 40 4.29 -12.05 -4.38
N ARG A 41 3.08 -12.59 -4.56
CA ARG A 41 2.84 -14.01 -4.85
C ARG A 41 2.94 -14.37 -6.34
N ASN A 42 2.60 -13.44 -7.20
CA ASN A 42 2.53 -13.70 -8.65
C ASN A 42 3.88 -13.39 -9.31
N ALA A 43 4.59 -14.45 -9.70
CA ALA A 43 5.93 -14.36 -10.27
C ALA A 43 5.93 -13.58 -11.59
N ASP A 44 5.00 -13.89 -12.51
CA ASP A 44 4.98 -13.27 -13.85
C ASP A 44 4.79 -11.74 -13.74
N ARG A 45 3.82 -11.29 -12.91
CA ARG A 45 3.61 -9.85 -12.68
C ARG A 45 4.76 -9.20 -11.92
N GLY A 46 5.38 -9.94 -11.00
CA GLY A 46 6.50 -9.45 -10.21
C GLY A 46 7.75 -9.23 -11.07
N GLU A 47 8.11 -10.22 -11.88
CA GLU A 47 9.22 -10.10 -12.82
C GLU A 47 8.95 -9.05 -13.90
N ALA A 48 7.73 -9.02 -14.46
CA ALA A 48 7.38 -7.97 -15.41
C ALA A 48 7.56 -6.57 -14.82
N ARG A 49 7.16 -6.36 -13.55
CA ARG A 49 7.36 -5.08 -12.85
C ARG A 49 8.82 -4.75 -12.66
N ALA A 50 9.63 -5.70 -12.17
CA ALA A 50 11.06 -5.50 -12.00
C ALA A 50 11.77 -5.23 -13.33
N ASN A 51 11.37 -5.93 -14.42
CA ASN A 51 11.87 -5.67 -15.77
C ASN A 51 11.53 -4.25 -16.24
N THR A 52 10.29 -3.81 -16.08
CA THR A 52 9.87 -2.43 -16.44
C THR A 52 10.74 -1.39 -15.75
N ILE A 53 11.05 -1.58 -14.44
CA ILE A 53 11.93 -0.67 -13.71
C ILE A 53 13.35 -0.70 -14.30
N ARG A 54 13.91 -1.89 -14.58
CA ARG A 54 15.25 -2.05 -15.15
C ARG A 54 15.38 -1.47 -16.57
N GLU A 55 14.37 -1.65 -17.40
CA GLU A 55 14.30 -1.08 -18.75
C GLU A 55 14.30 0.46 -18.76
N ARG A 56 13.80 1.06 -17.68
CA ARG A 56 13.83 2.53 -17.47
C ARG A 56 15.12 3.01 -16.78
N GLY A 57 16.10 2.13 -16.58
CA GLY A 57 17.40 2.46 -16.00
C GLY A 57 17.44 2.43 -14.48
N GLY A 58 16.40 1.96 -13.81
CA GLY A 58 16.37 1.76 -12.36
C GLY A 58 16.95 0.40 -11.95
N GLU A 59 17.23 0.25 -10.66
CA GLU A 59 17.64 -1.02 -10.06
C GLU A 59 16.44 -1.72 -9.43
N ALA A 60 16.15 -2.96 -9.83
CA ALA A 60 15.04 -3.71 -9.24
C ALA A 60 15.23 -5.22 -9.29
N MET A 61 14.63 -5.90 -8.31
CA MET A 61 14.44 -7.34 -8.31
C MET A 61 13.02 -7.72 -7.90
N PHE A 62 12.61 -8.93 -8.27
CA PHE A 62 11.42 -9.55 -7.73
C PHE A 62 11.80 -10.60 -6.67
N ALA A 63 11.09 -10.63 -5.56
CA ALA A 63 11.23 -11.65 -4.52
C ALA A 63 9.85 -12.25 -4.21
N ALA A 64 9.64 -13.49 -4.65
CA ALA A 64 8.39 -14.21 -4.43
C ALA A 64 8.18 -14.48 -2.93
N ALA A 65 7.06 -14.03 -2.37
CA ALA A 65 6.62 -14.37 -1.02
C ALA A 65 5.12 -14.07 -0.84
N ASP A 66 4.44 -14.90 -0.05
CA ASP A 66 3.16 -14.54 0.54
C ASP A 66 3.42 -13.82 1.88
N ALA A 67 2.94 -12.59 1.97
CA ALA A 67 3.16 -11.74 3.14
C ALA A 67 2.46 -12.24 4.42
N LEU A 68 1.51 -13.17 4.30
CA LEU A 68 0.92 -13.88 5.44
C LEU A 68 1.87 -14.92 6.04
N HIS A 69 2.82 -15.42 5.26
CA HIS A 69 3.75 -16.46 5.70
C HIS A 69 5.10 -15.86 6.09
N ARG A 70 5.31 -15.71 7.39
CA ARG A 70 6.52 -15.10 7.96
C ARG A 70 7.82 -15.69 7.43
N GLU A 71 7.89 -17.02 7.28
CA GLU A 71 9.09 -17.72 6.80
C GLU A 71 9.38 -17.41 5.32
N GLN A 72 8.34 -17.36 4.46
CA GLN A 72 8.51 -16.97 3.07
C GLN A 72 9.00 -15.52 2.97
N LEU A 73 8.44 -14.64 3.79
CA LEU A 73 8.81 -13.22 3.80
C LEU A 73 10.23 -13.02 4.35
N ALA A 74 10.65 -13.79 5.36
CA ALA A 74 12.02 -13.81 5.87
C ALA A 74 13.01 -14.29 4.79
N GLY A 75 12.70 -15.38 4.09
CA GLY A 75 13.52 -15.85 2.98
C GLY A 75 13.57 -14.86 1.80
N ALA A 76 12.50 -14.11 1.54
CA ALA A 76 12.52 -13.01 0.57
C ALA A 76 13.44 -11.88 1.03
N ARG A 77 13.36 -11.49 2.31
CA ARG A 77 14.27 -10.50 2.91
C ARG A 77 15.74 -10.91 2.76
N ASP A 78 16.07 -12.15 3.07
CA ASP A 78 17.46 -12.62 2.99
C ASP A 78 18.01 -12.54 1.56
N ARG A 79 17.17 -12.87 0.54
CA ARG A 79 17.55 -12.70 -0.88
C ARG A 79 17.74 -11.22 -1.25
N ILE A 80 16.87 -10.33 -0.74
CA ILE A 80 16.97 -8.89 -0.99
C ILE A 80 18.25 -8.33 -0.36
N VAL A 81 18.53 -8.70 0.88
CA VAL A 81 19.74 -8.27 1.59
C VAL A 81 21.01 -8.76 0.89
N ALA A 82 21.02 -10.00 0.39
CA ALA A 82 22.15 -10.54 -0.36
C ALA A 82 22.40 -9.80 -1.68
N ALA A 83 21.34 -9.29 -2.33
CA ALA A 83 21.44 -8.61 -3.62
C ALA A 83 21.75 -7.10 -3.51
N PHE A 84 21.11 -6.41 -2.56
CA PHE A 84 21.11 -4.95 -2.49
C PHE A 84 21.54 -4.37 -1.13
N GLY A 85 21.73 -5.19 -0.10
CA GLY A 85 21.98 -4.75 1.26
C GLY A 85 20.69 -4.56 2.07
N GLU A 86 20.81 -3.93 3.24
CA GLU A 86 19.69 -3.74 4.15
C GLU A 86 18.70 -2.69 3.62
N PRO A 87 17.39 -2.99 3.62
CA PRO A 87 16.37 -2.03 3.24
C PRO A 87 16.32 -0.80 4.15
N THR A 88 16.01 0.34 3.56
CA THR A 88 15.78 1.61 4.27
C THR A 88 14.33 2.08 4.18
N VAL A 89 13.58 1.56 3.20
CA VAL A 89 12.15 1.88 3.02
C VAL A 89 11.35 0.59 2.90
N LEU A 90 10.25 0.50 3.67
CA LEU A 90 9.26 -0.57 3.56
C LEU A 90 7.92 0.03 3.15
N VAL A 91 7.35 -0.43 2.04
CA VAL A 91 6.01 -0.06 1.60
C VAL A 91 5.07 -1.27 1.73
N ASN A 92 4.07 -1.15 2.56
CA ASN A 92 3.06 -2.16 2.82
C ASN A 92 1.81 -1.84 1.98
N ALA A 93 1.74 -2.39 0.76
CA ALA A 93 0.67 -2.17 -0.22
C ALA A 93 -0.12 -3.45 -0.54
N ALA A 94 0.13 -4.56 0.16
CA ALA A 94 -0.67 -5.77 0.03
C ALA A 94 -2.04 -5.59 0.69
N GLY A 95 -3.07 -6.12 0.05
CA GLY A 95 -4.44 -6.07 0.57
C GLY A 95 -5.48 -5.98 -0.54
N GLY A 96 -6.74 -5.97 -0.14
CA GLY A 96 -7.87 -5.86 -1.03
C GLY A 96 -9.17 -6.30 -0.36
N ASN A 97 -10.30 -5.99 -1.00
CA ASN A 97 -11.59 -6.48 -0.56
C ASN A 97 -11.90 -7.84 -1.20
N ASP A 98 -12.38 -8.79 -0.41
CA ASP A 98 -12.89 -10.07 -0.90
C ASP A 98 -14.40 -10.00 -1.14
N LEU A 99 -14.86 -10.57 -2.26
CA LEU A 99 -16.29 -10.65 -2.58
C LEU A 99 -17.07 -11.48 -1.54
N LYS A 100 -16.43 -12.43 -0.87
CA LYS A 100 -17.05 -13.27 0.18
C LYS A 100 -17.50 -12.46 1.40
N VAL A 101 -16.81 -11.35 1.71
CA VAL A 101 -17.17 -10.44 2.82
C VAL A 101 -17.82 -9.16 2.34
N THR A 102 -18.20 -9.09 1.06
CA THR A 102 -18.93 -7.95 0.51
C THR A 102 -20.41 -8.10 0.79
N VAL A 103 -21.01 -7.14 1.48
CA VAL A 103 -22.47 -7.08 1.71
C VAL A 103 -23.19 -6.82 0.40
N THR A 104 -24.18 -7.63 0.09
CA THR A 104 -25.04 -7.53 -1.10
C THR A 104 -26.50 -7.75 -0.70
N ASP A 105 -27.41 -7.53 -1.63
CA ASP A 105 -28.85 -7.79 -1.40
C ASP A 105 -29.14 -9.27 -1.09
N THR A 106 -28.27 -10.18 -1.59
CA THR A 106 -28.37 -11.64 -1.34
C THR A 106 -27.44 -12.13 -0.23
N ARG A 107 -26.56 -11.29 0.29
CA ARG A 107 -25.68 -11.59 1.43
C ARG A 107 -25.67 -10.39 2.37
N PRO A 108 -26.59 -10.34 3.33
CA PRO A 108 -26.59 -9.31 4.37
C PRO A 108 -25.41 -9.48 5.33
N PHE A 109 -25.19 -8.49 6.19
CA PHE A 109 -24.05 -8.47 7.13
C PHE A 109 -23.99 -9.74 8.01
N GLU A 110 -25.12 -10.17 8.55
CA GLU A 110 -25.27 -11.37 9.40
C GLU A 110 -24.99 -12.69 8.66
N GLY A 111 -24.96 -12.65 7.33
CA GLY A 111 -24.61 -13.81 6.48
C GLY A 111 -23.11 -13.91 6.17
N ILE A 112 -22.27 -13.03 6.68
CA ILE A 112 -20.83 -13.11 6.49
C ILE A 112 -20.25 -14.18 7.43
N ALA A 113 -19.63 -15.23 6.85
CA ALA A 113 -18.98 -16.27 7.64
C ALA A 113 -17.76 -15.70 8.39
N LEU A 114 -17.57 -16.11 9.65
CA LEU A 114 -16.48 -15.62 10.48
C LEU A 114 -15.08 -15.98 9.91
N GLU A 115 -14.98 -17.12 9.24
CA GLU A 115 -13.75 -17.55 8.55
C GLU A 115 -13.38 -16.63 7.37
N ASP A 116 -14.37 -16.22 6.56
CA ASP A 116 -14.15 -15.28 5.46
C ASP A 116 -13.79 -13.88 5.99
N TRP A 117 -14.43 -13.47 7.09
CA TRP A 117 -14.06 -12.24 7.80
C TRP A 117 -12.60 -12.29 8.26
N ARG A 118 -12.18 -13.37 8.93
CA ARG A 118 -10.79 -13.56 9.38
C ARG A 118 -9.81 -13.54 8.22
N ALA A 119 -10.11 -14.28 7.15
CA ALA A 119 -9.24 -14.32 5.97
C ALA A 119 -9.06 -12.94 5.33
N ASN A 120 -10.12 -12.11 5.25
CA ASN A 120 -10.00 -10.74 4.75
C ASN A 120 -9.22 -9.83 5.71
N PHE A 121 -9.42 -10.01 7.02
CA PHE A 121 -8.69 -9.27 8.03
C PHE A 121 -7.21 -9.64 8.02
N ASP A 122 -6.88 -10.92 7.93
CA ASP A 122 -5.51 -11.43 7.83
C ASP A 122 -4.82 -10.89 6.58
N LEU A 123 -5.50 -10.91 5.43
CA LEU A 123 -4.96 -10.35 4.19
C LEU A 123 -4.57 -8.87 4.33
N ASN A 124 -5.44 -8.05 4.94
CA ASN A 124 -5.28 -6.59 4.96
C ASN A 124 -4.46 -6.08 6.14
N LEU A 125 -4.51 -6.75 7.29
CA LEU A 125 -3.78 -6.33 8.48
C LEU A 125 -2.57 -7.23 8.74
N ALA A 126 -2.76 -8.55 8.89
CA ALA A 126 -1.65 -9.43 9.24
C ALA A 126 -0.59 -9.46 8.13
N GLY A 127 -0.95 -9.88 6.91
CA GLY A 127 -0.06 -9.89 5.76
C GLY A 127 0.14 -8.52 5.13
N GLY A 128 -0.86 -7.63 5.29
CA GLY A 128 -0.79 -6.27 4.76
C GLY A 128 0.21 -5.38 5.49
N VAL A 129 0.40 -5.54 6.80
CA VAL A 129 1.22 -4.64 7.64
C VAL A 129 1.99 -5.37 8.74
N LEU A 130 1.31 -6.21 9.55
CA LEU A 130 1.89 -6.73 10.79
C LEU A 130 3.13 -7.60 10.52
N VAL A 131 3.00 -8.65 9.72
CA VAL A 131 4.09 -9.58 9.42
C VAL A 131 5.24 -8.88 8.69
N PRO A 132 5.01 -8.05 7.65
CA PRO A 132 6.07 -7.25 7.04
C PRO A 132 6.82 -6.37 8.04
N CYS A 133 6.13 -5.65 8.90
CA CYS A 133 6.75 -4.82 9.93
C CYS A 133 7.57 -5.66 10.93
N GLN A 134 7.10 -6.86 11.29
CA GLN A 134 7.85 -7.77 12.17
C GLN A 134 9.11 -8.36 11.51
N VAL A 135 9.11 -8.52 10.18
CA VAL A 135 10.24 -9.10 9.45
C VAL A 135 11.29 -8.04 9.11
N PHE A 136 10.87 -6.87 8.65
CA PHE A 136 11.79 -5.81 8.19
C PHE A 136 12.08 -4.74 9.26
N GLY A 137 11.12 -4.45 10.14
CA GLY A 137 11.24 -3.40 11.15
C GLY A 137 12.44 -3.52 12.09
N PRO A 138 12.76 -4.72 12.61
CA PRO A 138 13.93 -4.90 13.51
C PRO A 138 15.24 -4.43 12.88
N ALA A 139 15.48 -4.69 11.60
CA ALA A 139 16.68 -4.25 10.90
C ALA A 139 16.72 -2.73 10.72
N LEU A 140 15.59 -2.11 10.32
CA LEU A 140 15.48 -0.64 10.25
C LEU A 140 15.79 0.01 11.61
N CYS A 141 15.23 -0.54 12.68
CA CYS A 141 15.46 -0.06 14.03
C CYS A 141 16.92 -0.27 14.50
N ALA A 142 17.56 -1.35 14.09
CA ALA A 142 18.98 -1.61 14.40
C ALA A 142 19.91 -0.67 13.63
N ALA A 143 19.55 -0.32 12.39
CA ALA A 143 20.26 0.65 11.58
C ALA A 143 20.11 2.10 12.10
N GLY A 144 19.11 2.37 12.93
CA GLY A 144 18.86 3.71 13.48
C GLY A 144 18.22 4.68 12.47
N HIS A 145 17.75 4.18 11.33
CA HIS A 145 17.04 4.98 10.31
C HIS A 145 16.14 4.10 9.46
N GLY A 146 15.05 4.67 8.95
CA GLY A 146 14.15 4.01 8.02
C GLY A 146 12.82 4.70 7.87
N SER A 147 12.09 4.31 6.84
CA SER A 147 10.72 4.78 6.59
C SER A 147 9.79 3.62 6.25
N ILE A 148 8.66 3.55 6.94
CA ILE A 148 7.60 2.58 6.68
C ILE A 148 6.35 3.32 6.21
N LEU A 149 5.81 2.90 5.07
CA LEU A 149 4.61 3.43 4.46
C LEU A 149 3.53 2.35 4.42
N ASN A 150 2.42 2.56 5.10
CA ASN A 150 1.29 1.65 5.12
C ASN A 150 0.17 2.18 4.21
N ILE A 151 -0.31 1.39 3.26
CA ILE A 151 -1.43 1.78 2.41
C ILE A 151 -2.74 1.47 3.14
N ALA A 152 -3.37 2.54 3.63
CA ALA A 152 -4.69 2.51 4.25
C ALA A 152 -5.83 2.59 3.20
N SER A 153 -6.90 3.29 3.47
CA SER A 153 -8.04 3.54 2.57
C SER A 153 -8.95 4.61 3.16
N VAL A 154 -9.69 5.33 2.33
CA VAL A 154 -10.80 6.19 2.80
C VAL A 154 -11.81 5.41 3.64
N SER A 155 -11.95 4.10 3.41
CA SER A 155 -12.82 3.21 4.21
C SER A 155 -12.36 3.04 5.66
N ALA A 156 -11.14 3.43 6.01
CA ALA A 156 -10.68 3.45 7.39
C ALA A 156 -11.24 4.63 8.19
N HIS A 157 -11.71 5.67 7.52
CA HIS A 157 -12.19 6.92 8.12
C HIS A 157 -13.72 7.04 8.11
N VAL A 158 -14.35 6.47 7.08
CA VAL A 158 -15.82 6.50 6.91
C VAL A 158 -16.34 5.10 6.60
N PRO A 159 -17.56 4.76 7.02
CA PRO A 159 -18.15 3.44 6.78
C PRO A 159 -18.61 3.34 5.32
N LEU A 160 -17.70 2.97 4.43
CA LEU A 160 -18.08 2.71 3.04
C LEU A 160 -19.09 1.56 2.95
N SER A 161 -20.12 1.74 2.14
CA SER A 161 -21.14 0.72 1.89
C SER A 161 -20.51 -0.59 1.39
N ARG A 162 -21.05 -1.71 1.86
CA ARG A 162 -20.77 -3.09 1.43
C ARG A 162 -19.42 -3.69 1.84
N VAL A 163 -18.41 -2.92 2.29
CA VAL A 163 -17.03 -3.43 2.50
C VAL A 163 -16.60 -3.39 3.97
N VAL A 164 -17.47 -3.86 4.87
CA VAL A 164 -17.31 -3.71 6.32
C VAL A 164 -16.04 -4.36 6.87
N ALA A 165 -15.72 -5.60 6.46
CA ALA A 165 -14.52 -6.31 6.93
C ALA A 165 -13.23 -5.61 6.48
N TYR A 166 -13.21 -5.17 5.21
CA TYR A 166 -12.11 -4.39 4.66
C TYR A 166 -11.94 -3.05 5.39
N SER A 167 -13.04 -2.33 5.65
CA SER A 167 -13.02 -1.05 6.36
C SER A 167 -12.46 -1.21 7.77
N ALA A 168 -12.91 -2.22 8.52
CA ALA A 168 -12.41 -2.53 9.85
C ALA A 168 -10.89 -2.85 9.83
N ALA A 169 -10.43 -3.66 8.88
CA ALA A 169 -9.01 -3.97 8.74
C ALA A 169 -8.19 -2.71 8.39
N LYS A 170 -8.69 -1.84 7.50
CA LYS A 170 -8.00 -0.60 7.14
C LYS A 170 -8.00 0.44 8.27
N ALA A 171 -9.02 0.47 9.12
CA ALA A 171 -9.00 1.27 10.36
C ALA A 171 -7.91 0.75 11.32
N ALA A 172 -7.75 -0.57 11.44
CA ALA A 172 -6.67 -1.17 12.23
C ALA A 172 -5.27 -0.83 11.66
N VAL A 173 -5.12 -0.67 10.33
CA VAL A 173 -3.87 -0.21 9.71
C VAL A 173 -3.49 1.20 10.19
N LEU A 174 -4.43 2.13 10.32
CA LEU A 174 -4.17 3.46 10.88
C LEU A 174 -3.72 3.38 12.34
N SER A 175 -4.40 2.56 13.14
CA SER A 175 -4.06 2.38 14.56
C SER A 175 -2.65 1.81 14.74
N ILE A 176 -2.29 0.74 14.01
CA ILE A 176 -0.94 0.15 14.12
C ILE A 176 0.14 1.09 13.57
N THR A 177 -0.17 1.91 12.56
CA THR A 177 0.72 2.95 12.06
C THR A 177 1.11 3.93 13.15
N GLN A 178 0.14 4.44 13.91
CA GLN A 178 0.38 5.36 15.02
C GLN A 178 1.15 4.69 16.17
N PHE A 179 0.81 3.45 16.50
CA PHE A 179 1.51 2.69 17.52
C PHE A 179 3.00 2.51 17.14
N LEU A 180 3.29 2.03 15.93
CA LEU A 180 4.66 1.80 15.48
C LEU A 180 5.44 3.12 15.30
N ALA A 181 4.78 4.20 14.89
CA ALA A 181 5.39 5.52 14.80
C ALA A 181 5.92 5.98 16.16
N ARG A 182 5.12 5.84 17.22
CA ARG A 182 5.53 6.15 18.60
C ARG A 182 6.63 5.22 19.08
N GLU A 183 6.50 3.92 18.85
CA GLU A 183 7.40 2.89 19.38
C GLU A 183 8.78 2.95 18.73
N TRP A 184 8.85 3.29 17.43
CA TRP A 184 10.09 3.21 16.66
C TRP A 184 10.73 4.56 16.35
N ALA A 185 10.06 5.69 16.60
CA ALA A 185 10.66 7.02 16.45
C ALA A 185 11.95 7.20 17.27
N PRO A 186 12.04 6.75 18.56
CA PRO A 186 13.30 6.83 19.30
C PRO A 186 14.43 5.99 18.71
N ARG A 187 14.09 5.07 17.81
CA ARG A 187 15.03 4.20 17.09
C ARG A 187 15.27 4.67 15.65
N GLY A 188 14.94 5.93 15.33
CA GLY A 188 15.18 6.56 14.04
C GLY A 188 14.27 6.11 12.90
N VAL A 189 13.22 5.32 13.16
CA VAL A 189 12.30 4.83 12.12
C VAL A 189 11.00 5.63 12.12
N ARG A 190 10.63 6.16 10.96
CA ARG A 190 9.36 6.84 10.72
C ARG A 190 8.33 5.87 10.17
N VAL A 191 7.10 5.95 10.65
CA VAL A 191 6.01 5.10 10.19
C VAL A 191 4.80 5.98 9.88
N ASN A 192 4.35 5.97 8.63
CA ASN A 192 3.25 6.79 8.16
C ASN A 192 2.27 5.96 7.32
N SER A 193 1.09 6.50 7.05
CA SER A 193 0.14 5.92 6.11
C SER A 193 -0.16 6.84 4.94
N ILE A 194 -0.54 6.22 3.83
CA ILE A 194 -1.20 6.89 2.72
C ILE A 194 -2.62 6.35 2.68
N THR A 195 -3.60 7.24 2.62
CA THR A 195 -5.03 6.91 2.47
C THR A 195 -5.48 7.22 1.06
N PRO A 196 -5.50 6.21 0.15
CA PRO A 196 -6.06 6.39 -1.19
C PRO A 196 -7.58 6.53 -1.15
N GLY A 197 -8.12 7.35 -2.05
CA GLY A 197 -9.52 7.35 -2.44
C GLY A 197 -9.87 6.18 -3.36
N PHE A 198 -10.57 6.46 -4.45
CA PHE A 198 -10.94 5.44 -5.42
C PHE A 198 -10.00 5.45 -6.63
N PHE A 199 -9.31 4.33 -6.81
CA PHE A 199 -8.37 4.07 -7.90
C PHE A 199 -8.82 2.80 -8.63
N PRO A 200 -9.36 2.91 -9.86
CA PRO A 200 -9.80 1.75 -10.62
C PRO A 200 -8.63 0.79 -10.91
N ALA A 201 -8.91 -0.50 -10.78
CA ALA A 201 -8.04 -1.56 -11.23
C ALA A 201 -8.81 -2.42 -12.25
N GLU A 202 -8.11 -3.16 -13.10
CA GLU A 202 -8.74 -4.03 -14.11
C GLU A 202 -9.80 -4.96 -13.51
N GLN A 203 -9.51 -5.52 -12.34
CA GLN A 203 -10.39 -6.45 -11.63
C GLN A 203 -11.73 -5.84 -11.17
N ASN A 204 -11.82 -4.51 -11.01
CA ASN A 204 -13.05 -3.84 -10.60
C ASN A 204 -13.68 -2.97 -11.70
N ARG A 205 -13.09 -2.96 -12.91
CA ARG A 205 -13.55 -2.16 -14.04
C ARG A 205 -15.03 -2.39 -14.36
N ARG A 206 -15.49 -3.65 -14.35
CA ARG A 206 -16.89 -4.02 -14.62
C ARG A 206 -17.89 -3.54 -13.57
N LEU A 207 -17.42 -3.25 -12.35
CA LEU A 207 -18.26 -2.67 -11.29
C LEU A 207 -18.40 -1.15 -11.45
N LEU A 208 -17.47 -0.54 -12.18
CA LEU A 208 -17.38 0.92 -12.32
C LEU A 208 -17.86 1.42 -13.68
N PHE A 209 -17.67 0.62 -14.72
CA PHE A 209 -18.02 1.00 -16.09
C PHE A 209 -18.85 -0.08 -16.75
N GLN A 210 -19.80 0.33 -17.57
CA GLN A 210 -20.60 -0.53 -18.42
C GLN A 210 -19.76 -1.01 -19.62
N GLU A 211 -20.31 -1.92 -20.43
CA GLU A 211 -19.61 -2.46 -21.61
C GLU A 211 -19.29 -1.38 -22.66
N ASP A 212 -20.14 -0.37 -22.77
CA ASP A 212 -19.95 0.79 -23.65
C ASP A 212 -18.97 1.85 -23.08
N GLY A 213 -18.38 1.60 -21.90
CA GLY A 213 -17.47 2.52 -21.22
C GLY A 213 -18.18 3.61 -20.41
N SER A 214 -19.49 3.69 -20.42
CA SER A 214 -20.23 4.65 -19.60
C SER A 214 -20.15 4.33 -18.11
N PRO A 215 -20.20 5.35 -17.21
CA PRO A 215 -20.11 5.11 -15.77
C PRO A 215 -21.38 4.41 -15.26
N THR A 216 -21.19 3.44 -14.35
CA THR A 216 -22.30 2.85 -13.59
C THR A 216 -22.88 3.85 -12.58
N ASP A 217 -24.04 3.55 -11.97
CA ASP A 217 -24.60 4.37 -10.88
C ASP A 217 -23.64 4.44 -9.69
N ARG A 218 -22.91 3.38 -9.43
CA ARG A 218 -21.86 3.35 -8.40
C ARG A 218 -20.76 4.37 -8.71
N THR A 219 -20.31 4.46 -9.94
CA THR A 219 -19.31 5.43 -10.38
C THR A 219 -19.82 6.85 -10.25
N ARG A 220 -21.05 7.11 -10.70
CA ARG A 220 -21.69 8.42 -10.55
C ARG A 220 -21.79 8.84 -9.08
N ALA A 221 -22.17 7.92 -8.20
CA ALA A 221 -22.22 8.17 -6.76
C ALA A 221 -20.85 8.50 -6.15
N ILE A 222 -19.80 7.74 -6.54
CA ILE A 222 -18.43 8.00 -6.09
C ILE A 222 -17.94 9.37 -6.57
N TRP A 223 -18.13 9.68 -7.86
CA TRP A 223 -17.72 10.98 -8.43
C TRP A 223 -18.49 12.13 -7.80
N GLY A 224 -19.81 11.97 -7.57
CA GLY A 224 -20.62 12.98 -6.91
C GLY A 224 -20.21 13.26 -5.47
N HIS A 225 -19.58 12.27 -4.79
CA HIS A 225 -19.04 12.44 -3.45
C HIS A 225 -17.54 12.84 -3.45
N THR A 226 -16.88 12.81 -4.60
CA THR A 226 -15.46 13.20 -4.71
C THR A 226 -15.40 14.61 -5.30
N PRO A 227 -14.94 15.65 -4.56
CA PRO A 227 -14.89 17.03 -5.06
C PRO A 227 -14.16 17.20 -6.40
N MET A 228 -13.10 16.41 -6.67
CA MET A 228 -12.42 16.42 -7.96
C MET A 228 -13.22 15.74 -9.09
N GLY A 229 -14.38 15.12 -8.82
CA GLY A 229 -15.31 14.56 -9.79
C GLY A 229 -14.79 13.40 -10.63
N ARG A 230 -13.74 12.73 -10.19
CA ARG A 230 -13.10 11.64 -10.94
C ARG A 230 -12.43 10.62 -10.02
N PHE A 231 -12.04 9.50 -10.59
CA PHE A 231 -11.12 8.58 -9.94
C PHE A 231 -9.68 9.10 -9.99
N GLY A 232 -8.85 8.65 -9.03
CA GLY A 232 -7.41 8.81 -9.08
C GLY A 232 -6.76 7.83 -10.07
N THR A 233 -5.61 8.22 -10.61
CA THR A 233 -4.70 7.32 -11.34
C THR A 233 -3.58 6.84 -10.42
N PRO A 234 -3.07 5.60 -10.58
CA PRO A 234 -2.06 5.05 -9.68
C PRO A 234 -0.83 5.94 -9.50
N ASP A 235 -0.44 6.68 -10.52
CA ASP A 235 0.71 7.59 -10.51
C ASP A 235 0.51 8.78 -9.55
N GLU A 236 -0.74 9.14 -9.22
CA GLU A 236 -1.03 10.23 -8.27
C GLU A 236 -0.68 9.87 -6.81
N LEU A 237 -0.42 8.59 -6.51
CA LEU A 237 0.11 8.15 -5.22
C LEU A 237 1.63 8.30 -5.10
N VAL A 238 2.33 8.38 -6.23
CA VAL A 238 3.79 8.35 -6.28
C VAL A 238 4.42 9.51 -5.53
N GLY A 239 3.90 10.73 -5.73
CA GLY A 239 4.43 11.91 -5.04
C GLY A 239 4.35 11.81 -3.51
N ALA A 240 3.22 11.29 -2.99
CA ALA A 240 3.03 11.04 -1.56
C ALA A 240 4.01 9.96 -1.06
N ALA A 241 4.21 8.89 -1.82
CA ALA A 241 5.13 7.81 -1.46
C ALA A 241 6.60 8.30 -1.44
N ILE A 242 7.04 9.04 -2.44
CA ILE A 242 8.40 9.63 -2.49
C ILE A 242 8.60 10.60 -1.32
N PHE A 243 7.62 11.47 -1.04
CA PHE A 243 7.68 12.39 0.09
C PHE A 243 7.90 11.65 1.41
N LEU A 244 7.06 10.66 1.71
CA LEU A 244 7.14 9.92 2.97
C LEU A 244 8.37 8.99 3.02
N ALA A 245 8.82 8.44 1.90
CA ALA A 245 10.04 7.62 1.84
C ALA A 245 11.29 8.45 2.08
N SER A 246 11.33 9.70 1.59
CA SER A 246 12.53 10.54 1.63
C SER A 246 12.96 10.89 3.06
N PRO A 247 14.21 10.55 3.46
CA PRO A 247 14.74 10.94 4.77
C PRO A 247 14.99 12.45 4.90
N ARG A 248 14.96 13.20 3.79
CA ARG A 248 15.17 14.66 3.78
C ARG A 248 13.87 15.43 3.74
N ALA A 249 12.91 14.99 2.89
CA ALA A 249 11.65 15.71 2.71
C ALA A 249 10.70 15.52 3.91
N SER A 250 10.77 14.39 4.60
CA SER A 250 9.85 14.04 5.68
C SER A 250 10.55 13.59 6.98
N SER A 251 11.76 14.10 7.25
CA SER A 251 12.56 13.70 8.43
C SER A 251 11.85 13.90 9.78
N PHE A 252 10.89 14.82 9.86
CA PHE A 252 10.12 15.09 11.09
C PHE A 252 8.65 14.68 10.97
N VAL A 253 8.32 13.79 10.00
CA VAL A 253 6.97 13.29 9.74
C VAL A 253 6.88 11.82 10.14
N THR A 254 6.19 11.51 11.23
CA THR A 254 5.89 10.15 11.68
C THR A 254 4.51 10.11 12.32
N GLY A 255 3.78 8.99 12.20
CA GLY A 255 2.41 8.84 12.68
C GLY A 255 1.35 9.59 11.85
N ALA A 256 1.74 10.19 10.73
CA ALA A 256 0.84 10.91 9.85
C ALA A 256 0.07 9.97 8.92
N ASP A 257 -1.13 10.40 8.54
CA ASP A 257 -1.93 9.83 7.48
C ASP A 257 -2.11 10.84 6.35
N LEU A 258 -1.51 10.55 5.19
CA LEU A 258 -1.57 11.43 4.03
C LEU A 258 -2.69 10.97 3.09
N ARG A 259 -3.75 11.77 3.00
CA ARG A 259 -4.90 11.48 2.14
C ARG A 259 -4.59 11.84 0.69
N VAL A 260 -4.85 10.90 -0.22
CA VAL A 260 -4.75 11.09 -1.68
C VAL A 260 -6.07 10.57 -2.27
N ASP A 261 -7.13 11.35 -2.11
CA ASP A 261 -8.51 10.90 -2.27
C ASP A 261 -9.40 11.83 -3.13
N GLY A 262 -8.82 12.85 -3.75
CA GLY A 262 -9.57 13.83 -4.54
C GLY A 262 -10.56 14.66 -3.72
N GLY A 263 -10.34 14.73 -2.40
CA GLY A 263 -11.21 15.44 -1.47
C GLY A 263 -12.38 14.61 -0.93
N PHE A 264 -12.40 13.28 -1.18
CA PHE A 264 -13.50 12.41 -0.75
C PHE A 264 -13.82 12.52 0.74
N LEU A 265 -12.80 12.55 1.59
CA LEU A 265 -12.94 12.67 3.05
C LEU A 265 -13.13 14.12 3.55
N ALA A 266 -13.09 15.10 2.66
CA ALA A 266 -13.37 16.50 2.97
C ALA A 266 -14.82 16.90 2.62
N GLN A 267 -15.55 16.03 1.90
CA GLN A 267 -16.94 16.28 1.52
C GLN A 267 -17.83 16.28 2.75
N THR A 268 -18.61 17.34 2.88
CA THR A 268 -19.69 17.49 3.86
C THR A 268 -21.04 17.52 3.17
N ILE A 269 -22.08 17.98 3.83
CA ILE A 269 -23.42 18.19 3.24
C ILE A 269 -23.42 19.37 2.27
#